data_594b027107e7e625ba41b250c81740cb
#
_entry.id   594b027107e7e625ba41b250c81740cb
#
_cell.length_a   1.000
_cell.length_b   1.000
_cell.length_c   1.000
_cell.angle_alpha   90.00
_cell.angle_beta   90.00
_cell.angle_gamma   90.00
#
_symmetry.space_group_name_H-M   'P 1'
#
loop_
_entity.id
_entity.type
_entity.pdbx_description
1 polymer ?
#
loop_
_entity_poly.entity_id
_entity_poly.type
_entity_poly.pdbx_seq_one_letter_code
_entity_poly.pdbx_strand_id
1 'polypeptide(L)'
;MSIEDIIAEDAQPNIDKDLSNDRLKDVSFWAEEQLRHETQIKELEEKLAEAKKSHREIAEQKLPDAMRECNLSEIKLANGTKISVQQFYSARIGKEQEELAFNWLKTNGHEDIIKNVVSVQFGRGEDGKADHLLGNLQSQGFSPATKRWVEPMTLKAFVREQVEKGTDLPFETFSVYVGQKSKINK
;
A
#
# COMPACT_ATOMS: atom_id res chain seq x y z
N MET A 1 28.79 4.50 33.08
CA MET A 1 28.83 4.07 31.67
C MET A 1 27.55 4.58 31.04
N SER A 2 27.64 5.50 30.13
CA SER A 2 26.50 6.08 29.41
C SER A 2 26.07 5.14 28.29
N ILE A 3 24.81 5.23 27.86
CA ILE A 3 24.30 4.46 26.70
C ILE A 3 25.12 4.78 25.43
N GLU A 4 25.69 6.00 25.37
CA GLU A 4 26.55 6.44 24.28
C GLU A 4 27.89 5.70 24.27
N ASP A 5 28.43 5.33 25.45
CA ASP A 5 29.67 4.55 25.55
C ASP A 5 29.49 3.10 25.08
N ILE A 6 28.32 2.53 25.33
CA ILE A 6 27.95 1.16 24.88
C ILE A 6 27.75 1.10 23.35
N ILE A 7 27.16 2.15 22.77
CA ILE A 7 26.96 2.25 21.32
C ILE A 7 28.28 2.47 20.58
N ALA A 8 29.23 3.18 21.21
CA ALA A 8 30.54 3.42 20.62
C ALA A 8 31.45 2.16 20.64
N GLU A 9 31.23 1.26 21.61
CA GLU A 9 32.02 0.03 21.73
C GLU A 9 31.53 -1.06 20.73
N ASP A 10 30.24 -1.12 20.45
CA ASP A 10 29.69 -2.02 19.42
C ASP A 10 29.87 -1.50 17.98
N ALA A 11 30.23 -0.23 17.81
CA ALA A 11 30.42 0.40 16.50
C ALA A 11 31.86 0.33 15.96
N GLN A 12 32.77 -0.34 16.65
CA GLN A 12 34.04 -0.64 16.04
C GLN A 12 33.87 -1.82 15.07
N PRO A 13 33.94 -1.60 13.75
CA PRO A 13 33.95 -2.72 12.82
C PRO A 13 35.26 -3.50 13.17
N ASN A 14 35.08 -4.78 13.49
CA ASN A 14 36.17 -5.73 13.52
C ASN A 14 36.63 -5.87 12.06
N ILE A 15 37.44 -4.90 11.63
CA ILE A 15 38.07 -4.88 10.31
C ILE A 15 39.14 -5.92 10.37
N ASP A 16 38.78 -7.15 10.03
CA ASP A 16 39.74 -8.19 9.70
C ASP A 16 40.69 -7.59 8.66
N LYS A 17 41.97 -7.50 9.03
CA LYS A 17 43.05 -6.87 8.23
C LYS A 17 43.30 -7.55 6.88
N ASP A 18 42.50 -8.54 6.52
CA ASP A 18 42.55 -9.32 5.27
C ASP A 18 41.41 -9.04 4.28
N LEU A 19 40.71 -7.92 4.40
CA LEU A 19 39.83 -7.48 3.32
C LEU A 19 40.69 -7.12 2.11
N SER A 20 40.72 -7.99 1.12
CA SER A 20 41.44 -7.71 -0.13
C SER A 20 40.83 -6.44 -0.77
N ASN A 21 41.71 -5.62 -1.37
CA ASN A 21 41.33 -4.37 -2.04
C ASN A 21 40.22 -4.60 -3.12
N ASP A 22 40.13 -5.80 -3.65
CA ASP A 22 39.11 -6.19 -4.64
C ASP A 22 37.73 -6.36 -4.02
N ARG A 23 37.60 -6.90 -2.80
CA ARG A 23 36.31 -7.00 -2.11
C ARG A 23 35.73 -5.62 -1.75
N LEU A 24 36.58 -4.67 -1.39
CA LEU A 24 36.13 -3.29 -1.14
C LEU A 24 35.66 -2.60 -2.41
N LYS A 25 36.28 -2.89 -3.56
CA LYS A 25 35.79 -2.42 -4.87
C LYS A 25 34.41 -2.99 -5.21
N ASP A 26 34.19 -4.28 -4.93
CA ASP A 26 32.89 -4.91 -5.15
C ASP A 26 31.79 -4.26 -4.28
N VAL A 27 32.09 -3.98 -3.01
CA VAL A 27 31.14 -3.30 -2.11
C VAL A 27 30.81 -1.90 -2.64
N SER A 28 31.82 -1.12 -3.05
CA SER A 28 31.62 0.21 -3.63
C SER A 28 30.78 0.14 -4.91
N PHE A 29 31.09 -0.79 -5.80
CA PHE A 29 30.35 -1.02 -7.02
C PHE A 29 28.87 -1.31 -6.75
N TRP A 30 28.55 -2.23 -5.84
CA TRP A 30 27.15 -2.55 -5.53
C TRP A 30 26.42 -1.41 -4.83
N ALA A 31 27.13 -0.61 -4.02
CA ALA A 31 26.55 0.58 -3.40
C ALA A 31 26.19 1.65 -4.45
N GLU A 32 27.07 1.90 -5.43
CA GLU A 32 26.83 2.81 -6.54
C GLU A 32 25.67 2.31 -7.43
N GLU A 33 25.64 1.00 -7.73
CA GLU A 33 24.54 0.40 -8.48
C GLU A 33 23.20 0.54 -7.75
N GLN A 34 23.16 0.36 -6.45
CA GLN A 34 21.96 0.58 -5.65
C GLN A 34 21.48 2.04 -5.76
N LEU A 35 22.38 3.01 -5.62
CA LEU A 35 22.06 4.44 -5.77
C LEU A 35 21.55 4.77 -7.18
N ARG A 36 22.19 4.21 -8.20
CA ARG A 36 21.77 4.36 -9.58
C ARG A 36 20.35 3.85 -9.82
N HIS A 37 20.06 2.65 -9.32
CA HIS A 37 18.72 2.07 -9.44
C HIS A 37 17.66 2.85 -8.65
N GLU A 38 17.97 3.34 -7.46
CA GLU A 38 17.05 4.19 -6.69
C GLU A 38 16.71 5.48 -7.46
N THR A 39 17.71 6.10 -8.09
CA THR A 39 17.51 7.29 -8.92
C THR A 39 16.66 6.98 -10.15
N GLN A 40 16.98 5.88 -10.84
CA GLN A 40 16.22 5.44 -12.02
C GLN A 40 14.76 5.12 -11.69
N ILE A 41 14.49 4.45 -10.55
CA ILE A 41 13.12 4.18 -10.09
C ILE A 41 12.36 5.49 -9.93
N LYS A 42 12.95 6.47 -9.25
CA LYS A 42 12.32 7.77 -9.03
C LYS A 42 12.00 8.49 -10.35
N GLU A 43 12.95 8.52 -11.28
CA GLU A 43 12.73 9.12 -12.60
C GLU A 43 11.62 8.42 -13.41
N LEU A 44 11.54 7.09 -13.33
CA LEU A 44 10.50 6.32 -14.00
C LEU A 44 9.13 6.57 -13.37
N GLU A 45 9.05 6.70 -12.04
CA GLU A 45 7.80 7.04 -11.34
C GLU A 45 7.31 8.45 -11.73
N GLU A 46 8.21 9.43 -11.81
CA GLU A 46 7.89 10.79 -12.27
C GLU A 46 7.40 10.78 -13.72
N LYS A 47 8.11 10.10 -14.63
CA LYS A 47 7.71 9.95 -16.05
C LYS A 47 6.36 9.24 -16.19
N LEU A 48 6.11 8.21 -15.37
CA LEU A 48 4.84 7.49 -15.36
C LEU A 48 3.69 8.39 -14.91
N ALA A 49 3.92 9.20 -13.87
CA ALA A 49 2.92 10.15 -13.37
C ALA A 49 2.56 11.20 -14.43
N GLU A 50 3.57 11.75 -15.12
CA GLU A 50 3.40 12.71 -16.21
C GLU A 50 2.67 12.09 -17.42
N ALA A 51 3.08 10.88 -17.83
CA ALA A 51 2.43 10.17 -18.92
C ALA A 51 0.95 9.87 -18.61
N LYS A 52 0.62 9.46 -17.38
CA LYS A 52 -0.76 9.25 -16.93
C LYS A 52 -1.57 10.56 -16.94
N LYS A 53 -0.98 11.68 -16.56
CA LYS A 53 -1.62 13.00 -16.58
C LYS A 53 -1.92 13.42 -18.02
N SER A 54 -0.92 13.33 -18.91
CA SER A 54 -1.07 13.67 -20.32
C SER A 54 -2.08 12.76 -21.02
N HIS A 55 -2.04 11.46 -20.76
CA HIS A 55 -3.03 10.51 -21.28
C HIS A 55 -4.45 10.91 -20.88
N ARG A 56 -4.67 11.25 -19.60
CA ARG A 56 -5.99 11.67 -19.10
C ARG A 56 -6.47 12.95 -19.79
N GLU A 57 -5.61 13.95 -19.91
CA GLU A 57 -5.93 15.20 -20.60
C GLU A 57 -6.35 14.98 -22.05
N ILE A 58 -5.62 14.09 -22.76
CA ILE A 58 -5.97 13.74 -24.15
C ILE A 58 -7.28 12.96 -24.19
N ALA A 59 -7.43 11.93 -23.36
CA ALA A 59 -8.57 11.01 -23.43
C ALA A 59 -9.88 11.62 -22.93
N GLU A 60 -9.81 12.52 -21.95
CA GLU A 60 -11.01 13.08 -21.29
C GLU A 60 -11.38 14.48 -21.79
N GLN A 61 -10.46 15.17 -22.48
CA GLN A 61 -10.67 16.55 -22.95
C GLN A 61 -10.33 16.70 -24.44
N LYS A 62 -9.06 16.67 -24.81
CA LYS A 62 -8.64 17.08 -26.16
C LYS A 62 -9.27 16.26 -27.27
N LEU A 63 -9.27 14.94 -27.16
CA LEU A 63 -9.81 14.08 -28.21
C LEU A 63 -11.34 14.11 -28.27
N PRO A 64 -12.10 14.03 -27.15
CA PRO A 64 -13.53 14.22 -27.18
C PRO A 64 -13.97 15.59 -27.73
N ASP A 65 -13.25 16.68 -27.41
CA ASP A 65 -13.56 18.00 -27.91
C ASP A 65 -13.33 18.11 -29.40
N ALA A 66 -12.19 17.65 -29.90
CA ALA A 66 -11.90 17.63 -31.35
C ALA A 66 -12.90 16.77 -32.13
N MET A 67 -13.30 15.62 -31.57
CA MET A 67 -14.32 14.77 -32.22
C MET A 67 -15.68 15.43 -32.23
N ARG A 68 -16.04 16.16 -31.17
CA ARG A 68 -17.29 16.93 -31.09
C ARG A 68 -17.33 18.06 -32.11
N GLU A 69 -16.25 18.81 -32.28
CA GLU A 69 -16.11 19.86 -33.30
C GLU A 69 -16.32 19.32 -34.72
N CYS A 70 -15.87 18.08 -34.97
CA CYS A 70 -16.06 17.40 -36.24
C CYS A 70 -17.40 16.63 -36.36
N ASN A 71 -18.27 16.66 -35.34
CA ASN A 71 -19.50 15.86 -35.25
C ASN A 71 -19.25 14.35 -35.41
N LEU A 72 -18.12 13.86 -34.90
CA LEU A 72 -17.73 12.45 -34.96
C LEU A 72 -17.99 11.77 -33.60
N SER A 73 -18.70 10.64 -33.60
CA SER A 73 -18.86 9.78 -32.43
C SER A 73 -17.85 8.63 -32.42
N GLU A 74 -17.32 8.25 -33.55
CA GLU A 74 -16.33 7.19 -33.74
C GLU A 74 -15.38 7.53 -34.87
N ILE A 75 -14.10 7.14 -34.72
CA ILE A 75 -13.10 7.18 -35.79
C ILE A 75 -12.36 5.86 -35.88
N LYS A 76 -11.88 5.53 -37.05
CA LYS A 76 -10.98 4.39 -37.29
C LYS A 76 -9.65 4.90 -37.77
N LEU A 77 -8.59 4.59 -37.03
CA LEU A 77 -7.22 4.94 -37.40
C LEU A 77 -6.71 4.05 -38.53
N ALA A 78 -5.64 4.48 -39.19
CA ALA A 78 -5.00 3.74 -40.29
C ALA A 78 -4.51 2.34 -39.89
N ASN A 79 -4.16 2.15 -38.62
CA ASN A 79 -3.77 0.85 -38.06
C ASN A 79 -4.96 -0.08 -37.71
N GLY A 80 -6.18 0.36 -38.02
CA GLY A 80 -7.39 -0.39 -37.74
C GLY A 80 -8.02 -0.16 -36.35
N THR A 81 -7.36 0.57 -35.45
CA THR A 81 -7.87 0.89 -34.12
C THR A 81 -9.11 1.76 -34.21
N LYS A 82 -10.18 1.37 -33.55
CA LYS A 82 -11.40 2.17 -33.42
C LYS A 82 -11.36 2.97 -32.12
N ILE A 83 -11.74 4.23 -32.20
CA ILE A 83 -11.86 5.13 -31.06
C ILE A 83 -13.28 5.69 -31.06
N SER A 84 -13.99 5.59 -29.96
CA SER A 84 -15.34 6.15 -29.78
C SER A 84 -15.37 7.04 -28.55
N VAL A 85 -16.16 8.12 -28.62
CA VAL A 85 -16.44 8.99 -27.48
C VAL A 85 -17.65 8.45 -26.74
N GLN A 86 -17.50 8.19 -25.44
CA GLN A 86 -18.55 7.74 -24.54
C GLN A 86 -18.69 8.72 -23.39
N GLN A 87 -19.91 8.96 -22.95
CA GLN A 87 -20.13 9.72 -21.72
C GLN A 87 -19.67 8.88 -20.53
N PHE A 88 -18.91 9.49 -19.65
CA PHE A 88 -18.58 8.89 -18.36
C PHE A 88 -19.02 9.81 -17.22
N TYR A 89 -19.37 9.20 -16.11
CA TYR A 89 -19.77 9.91 -14.91
C TYR A 89 -18.83 9.52 -13.78
N SER A 90 -18.30 10.51 -13.09
CA SER A 90 -17.47 10.32 -11.89
C SER A 90 -18.07 11.11 -10.75
N ALA A 91 -18.32 10.46 -9.64
CA ALA A 91 -18.80 11.09 -8.44
C ALA A 91 -18.04 10.58 -7.21
N ARG A 92 -17.73 11.48 -6.30
CA ARG A 92 -17.09 11.19 -5.03
C ARG A 92 -17.64 12.13 -3.97
N ILE A 93 -18.06 11.58 -2.84
CA ILE A 93 -18.39 12.36 -1.66
C ILE A 93 -17.11 12.63 -0.88
N GLY A 94 -16.72 13.90 -0.77
CA GLY A 94 -15.64 14.33 0.08
C GLY A 94 -16.03 14.27 1.56
N LYS A 95 -15.08 14.07 2.46
CA LYS A 95 -15.36 13.97 3.91
C LYS A 95 -16.12 15.19 4.46
N GLU A 96 -15.82 16.38 3.97
CA GLU A 96 -16.47 17.63 4.40
C GLU A 96 -17.92 17.76 3.88
N GLN A 97 -18.28 17.01 2.85
CA GLN A 97 -19.62 17.03 2.22
C GLN A 97 -20.47 15.79 2.57
N GLU A 98 -19.92 14.90 3.40
CA GLU A 98 -20.52 13.59 3.65
C GLU A 98 -21.93 13.73 4.28
N GLU A 99 -22.07 14.56 5.31
CA GLU A 99 -23.36 14.79 5.97
C GLU A 99 -24.40 15.43 5.02
N LEU A 100 -23.96 16.42 4.24
CA LEU A 100 -24.84 17.08 3.28
C LEU A 100 -25.31 16.12 2.18
N ALA A 101 -24.39 15.30 1.67
CA ALA A 101 -24.69 14.30 0.66
C ALA A 101 -25.67 13.24 1.20
N PHE A 102 -25.44 12.72 2.41
CA PHE A 102 -26.34 11.75 3.02
C PHE A 102 -27.71 12.33 3.34
N ASN A 103 -27.77 13.56 3.81
CA ASN A 103 -29.05 14.23 4.03
C ASN A 103 -29.81 14.42 2.71
N TRP A 104 -29.11 14.83 1.66
CA TRP A 104 -29.73 14.97 0.33
C TRP A 104 -30.28 13.62 -0.17
N LEU A 105 -29.50 12.54 -0.08
CA LEU A 105 -29.93 11.20 -0.48
C LEU A 105 -31.17 10.75 0.28
N LYS A 106 -31.22 10.93 1.59
CA LYS A 106 -32.36 10.58 2.43
C LYS A 106 -33.61 11.39 2.07
N THR A 107 -33.44 12.72 1.91
CA THR A 107 -34.57 13.60 1.59
C THR A 107 -35.17 13.34 0.22
N ASN A 108 -34.36 12.83 -0.73
CA ASN A 108 -34.79 12.55 -2.09
C ASN A 108 -35.14 11.06 -2.33
N GLY A 109 -35.22 10.24 -1.29
CA GLY A 109 -35.65 8.84 -1.39
C GLY A 109 -34.60 7.90 -1.98
N HIS A 110 -33.30 8.23 -1.84
CA HIS A 110 -32.16 7.44 -2.32
C HIS A 110 -31.33 6.88 -1.16
N GLU A 111 -31.91 6.69 0.00
CA GLU A 111 -31.25 6.17 1.19
C GLU A 111 -30.74 4.73 1.05
N ASP A 112 -31.32 3.97 0.14
CA ASP A 112 -30.98 2.58 -0.16
C ASP A 112 -29.55 2.40 -0.68
N ILE A 113 -28.94 3.45 -1.24
CA ILE A 113 -27.53 3.41 -1.68
C ILE A 113 -26.54 3.69 -0.55
N ILE A 114 -27.01 4.13 0.63
CA ILE A 114 -26.18 4.40 1.80
C ILE A 114 -25.88 3.08 2.52
N LYS A 115 -24.60 2.68 2.52
CA LYS A 115 -24.15 1.49 3.24
C LYS A 115 -23.62 1.87 4.61
N ASN A 116 -24.14 1.26 5.65
CA ASN A 116 -23.66 1.41 7.00
C ASN A 116 -22.88 0.15 7.44
N VAL A 117 -21.70 0.35 8.01
CA VAL A 117 -20.92 -0.71 8.61
C VAL A 117 -20.66 -0.35 10.06
N VAL A 118 -21.05 -1.24 10.97
CA VAL A 118 -20.70 -1.15 12.38
C VAL A 118 -19.62 -2.17 12.67
N SER A 119 -18.47 -1.71 13.17
CA SER A 119 -17.36 -2.58 13.51
C SER A 119 -17.01 -2.44 15.00
N VAL A 120 -16.75 -3.57 15.65
CA VAL A 120 -16.27 -3.63 17.03
C VAL A 120 -14.93 -4.35 17.01
N GLN A 121 -13.92 -3.74 17.65
CA GLN A 121 -12.60 -4.34 17.78
C GLN A 121 -12.41 -4.87 19.20
N PHE A 122 -11.84 -6.07 19.28
CA PHE A 122 -11.50 -6.71 20.54
C PHE A 122 -9.98 -6.74 20.72
N GLY A 123 -9.53 -6.54 21.95
CA GLY A 123 -8.12 -6.58 22.31
C GLY A 123 -7.59 -8.00 22.48
N ARG A 124 -6.34 -8.09 22.88
CA ARG A 124 -5.70 -9.39 23.16
C ARG A 124 -6.45 -10.12 24.29
N GLY A 125 -6.75 -11.41 24.08
CA GLY A 125 -7.42 -12.26 25.07
C GLY A 125 -8.92 -12.01 25.21
N GLU A 126 -9.52 -11.20 24.34
CA GLU A 126 -10.96 -10.91 24.36
C GLU A 126 -11.77 -11.75 23.36
N ASP A 127 -11.20 -12.86 22.85
CA ASP A 127 -11.87 -13.75 21.89
C ASP A 127 -13.24 -14.22 22.38
N GLY A 128 -13.36 -14.54 23.68
CA GLY A 128 -14.63 -14.94 24.28
C GLY A 128 -15.71 -13.86 24.22
N LYS A 129 -15.33 -12.58 24.35
CA LYS A 129 -16.28 -11.46 24.19
C LYS A 129 -16.71 -11.32 22.73
N ALA A 130 -15.77 -11.53 21.79
CA ALA A 130 -16.05 -11.50 20.36
C ALA A 130 -17.04 -12.59 19.97
N ASP A 131 -16.82 -13.82 20.42
CA ASP A 131 -17.70 -14.97 20.16
C ASP A 131 -19.09 -14.78 20.80
N HIS A 132 -19.17 -14.22 22.00
CA HIS A 132 -20.42 -13.89 22.65
C HIS A 132 -21.23 -12.83 21.89
N LEU A 133 -20.57 -11.75 21.45
CA LEU A 133 -21.23 -10.72 20.62
C LEU A 133 -21.71 -11.30 19.29
N LEU A 134 -20.90 -12.14 18.66
CA LEU A 134 -21.24 -12.83 17.41
C LEU A 134 -22.52 -13.67 17.59
N GLY A 135 -22.57 -14.49 18.63
CA GLY A 135 -23.74 -15.31 18.95
C GLY A 135 -25.01 -14.48 19.20
N ASN A 136 -24.88 -13.38 19.93
CA ASN A 136 -26.00 -12.47 20.18
C ASN A 136 -26.55 -11.84 18.89
N LEU A 137 -25.67 -11.39 18.01
CA LEU A 137 -26.08 -10.81 16.73
C LEU A 137 -26.76 -11.85 15.82
N GLN A 138 -26.21 -13.07 15.77
CA GLN A 138 -26.80 -14.17 15.01
C GLN A 138 -28.19 -14.56 15.54
N SER A 139 -28.39 -14.58 16.87
CA SER A 139 -29.70 -14.86 17.47
C SER A 139 -30.75 -13.80 17.17
N GLN A 140 -30.32 -12.58 16.84
CA GLN A 140 -31.18 -11.47 16.40
C GLN A 140 -31.39 -11.43 14.88
N GLY A 141 -30.90 -12.44 14.14
CA GLY A 141 -31.06 -12.55 12.69
C GLY A 141 -30.04 -11.77 11.86
N PHE A 142 -29.01 -11.19 12.47
CA PHE A 142 -27.92 -10.57 11.75
C PHE A 142 -26.92 -11.61 11.24
N SER A 143 -26.22 -11.29 10.14
CA SER A 143 -25.12 -12.10 9.59
C SER A 143 -23.81 -11.31 9.69
N PRO A 144 -23.21 -11.20 10.90
CA PRO A 144 -22.00 -10.41 11.08
C PRO A 144 -20.81 -11.06 10.39
N ALA A 145 -20.02 -10.24 9.69
CA ALA A 145 -18.73 -10.67 9.17
C ALA A 145 -17.66 -10.62 10.26
N THR A 146 -16.87 -11.68 10.37
CA THR A 146 -15.74 -11.76 11.31
C THR A 146 -14.43 -11.74 10.55
N LYS A 147 -13.42 -11.06 11.12
CA LYS A 147 -12.06 -11.04 10.58
C LYS A 147 -11.09 -11.20 11.76
N ARG A 148 -10.25 -12.24 11.70
CA ARG A 148 -9.12 -12.40 12.61
C ARG A 148 -7.82 -12.14 11.85
N TRP A 149 -6.96 -11.32 12.42
CA TRP A 149 -5.66 -11.03 11.81
C TRP A 149 -4.64 -10.66 12.89
N VAL A 150 -3.39 -10.76 12.54
CA VAL A 150 -2.30 -10.16 13.31
C VAL A 150 -1.76 -8.99 12.52
N GLU A 151 -1.62 -7.85 13.17
CA GLU A 151 -1.02 -6.67 12.51
C GLU A 151 0.40 -6.99 12.02
N PRO A 152 0.75 -6.68 10.76
CA PRO A 152 2.03 -7.05 10.17
C PRO A 152 3.25 -6.59 10.98
N MET A 153 3.19 -5.39 11.57
CA MET A 153 4.27 -4.86 12.40
C MET A 153 4.39 -5.63 13.72
N THR A 154 3.29 -6.03 14.32
CA THR A 154 3.26 -6.84 15.53
C THR A 154 3.81 -8.23 15.26
N LEU A 155 3.40 -8.86 14.14
CA LEU A 155 3.94 -10.15 13.73
C LEU A 155 5.45 -10.08 13.49
N LYS A 156 5.92 -9.05 12.79
CA LYS A 156 7.36 -8.84 12.54
C LYS A 156 8.16 -8.67 13.83
N ALA A 157 7.64 -7.91 14.79
CA ALA A 157 8.29 -7.73 16.09
C ALA A 157 8.32 -9.05 16.88
N PHE A 158 7.23 -9.80 16.89
CA PHE A 158 7.13 -11.11 17.51
C PHE A 158 8.14 -12.10 16.90
N VAL A 159 8.17 -12.21 15.56
CA VAL A 159 9.09 -13.11 14.86
C VAL A 159 10.53 -12.78 15.22
N ARG A 160 10.92 -11.49 15.18
CA ARG A 160 12.25 -11.04 15.56
C ARG A 160 12.60 -11.48 16.98
N GLU A 161 11.71 -11.21 17.93
CA GLU A 161 11.92 -11.59 19.33
C GLU A 161 12.08 -13.10 19.52
N GLN A 162 11.28 -13.91 18.82
CA GLN A 162 11.39 -15.38 18.92
C GLN A 162 12.68 -15.90 18.29
N VAL A 163 13.10 -15.34 17.15
CA VAL A 163 14.37 -15.70 16.52
C VAL A 163 15.55 -15.32 17.41
N GLU A 164 15.55 -14.13 18.01
CA GLU A 164 16.60 -13.68 18.94
C GLU A 164 16.68 -14.55 20.19
N LYS A 165 15.55 -15.09 20.68
CA LYS A 165 15.48 -16.02 21.80
C LYS A 165 15.86 -17.47 21.45
N GLY A 166 16.08 -17.77 20.17
CA GLY A 166 16.33 -19.13 19.71
C GLY A 166 15.13 -20.07 19.82
N THR A 167 13.92 -19.54 19.87
CA THR A 167 12.69 -20.34 19.91
C THR A 167 12.50 -21.05 18.57
N ASP A 168 12.09 -22.32 18.61
CA ASP A 168 11.75 -23.08 17.40
C ASP A 168 10.44 -22.55 16.79
N LEU A 169 10.56 -21.59 15.88
CA LEU A 169 9.45 -20.97 15.18
C LEU A 169 9.25 -21.70 13.83
N PRO A 170 8.01 -22.12 13.49
CA PRO A 170 7.75 -22.75 12.19
C PRO A 170 7.83 -21.72 11.05
N PHE A 171 9.03 -21.52 10.50
CA PHE A 171 9.35 -20.50 9.49
C PHE A 171 8.48 -20.58 8.25
N GLU A 172 8.19 -21.79 7.78
CA GLU A 172 7.31 -21.97 6.63
C GLU A 172 5.88 -21.49 6.88
N THR A 173 5.32 -21.79 8.06
CA THR A 173 3.96 -21.39 8.44
C THR A 173 3.79 -19.88 8.50
N PHE A 174 4.81 -19.17 8.99
CA PHE A 174 4.80 -17.71 9.11
C PHE A 174 5.44 -17.02 7.90
N SER A 175 5.91 -17.77 6.89
CA SER A 175 6.65 -17.25 5.75
C SER A 175 7.81 -16.34 6.20
N VAL A 176 8.56 -16.78 7.22
CA VAL A 176 9.65 -16.00 7.80
C VAL A 176 10.85 -16.00 6.88
N TYR A 177 11.28 -14.81 6.55
CA TYR A 177 12.57 -14.58 5.89
C TYR A 177 13.44 -13.69 6.79
N VAL A 178 14.61 -14.17 7.15
CA VAL A 178 15.61 -13.40 7.89
C VAL A 178 16.75 -13.07 6.93
N GLY A 179 16.93 -11.79 6.66
CA GLY A 179 17.95 -11.31 5.75
C GLY A 179 18.48 -9.94 6.17
N GLN A 180 19.58 -9.56 5.55
CA GLN A 180 20.18 -8.24 5.70
C GLN A 180 19.79 -7.37 4.50
N LYS A 181 19.54 -6.10 4.75
CA LYS A 181 19.23 -5.11 3.72
C LYS A 181 20.12 -3.89 3.91
N SER A 182 20.79 -3.48 2.85
CA SER A 182 21.50 -2.21 2.83
C SER A 182 20.52 -1.02 2.92
N LYS A 183 20.89 0.02 3.65
CA LYS A 183 20.15 1.27 3.75
C LYS A 183 21.09 2.42 3.41
N ILE A 184 20.69 3.21 2.42
CA ILE A 184 21.39 4.44 2.08
C ILE A 184 20.81 5.57 2.95
N ASN A 185 21.68 6.21 3.73
CA ASN A 185 21.36 7.41 4.49
C ASN A 185 21.93 8.61 3.73
N LYS A 186 21.06 9.49 3.29
CA LYS A 186 21.44 10.76 2.64
C LYS A 186 21.53 11.87 3.66
#